data_a18d7090ebe661a69008be584dcd1a1f
#
_entry.id   a18d7090ebe661a69008be584dcd1a1f
#
_cell.length_a   1.000
_cell.length_b   1.000
_cell.length_c   1.000
_cell.angle_alpha   90.00
_cell.angle_beta   90.00
_cell.angle_gamma   90.00
#
_symmetry.space_group_name_H-M   'P 1'
#
loop_
_entity.id
_entity.type
_entity.pdbx_description
1 polymer ?
#
loop_
_entity_poly.entity_id
_entity_poly.type
_entity_poly.pdbx_seq_one_letter_code
_entity_poly.pdbx_strand_id
1 'polypeptide(L)'
;KHATSDWMEMEKERGISLTSSVMQFPYKDRIVNLLDTPGHADFSEDTYRTLTAVDSALMVLDSAKGVEERTIKLMEVCRLRDTPILTFINKLDREGRDPLDLLSEVENILNIRCAPITWPIGMGKGFKGIFHLYNDNIRLFEAHGKDADAGEVIQGLDNPRLDELFGSMAEELREEIELVRGASDQFNLDDFLSGQMTPVFFGSAMNNFGVTE
;
A
#
# COMPACT_ATOMS: atom_id res chain seq x y z
N LYS A 1 17.87 10.30 1.95
CA LYS A 1 16.60 11.00 2.21
C LYS A 1 16.07 10.47 3.54
N HIS A 2 15.82 11.34 4.51
CA HIS A 2 15.29 10.95 5.83
C HIS A 2 13.79 11.17 5.84
N ALA A 3 13.04 10.38 6.60
CA ALA A 3 11.63 10.62 6.81
C ALA A 3 11.40 11.88 7.65
N THR A 4 10.27 12.54 7.48
CA THR A 4 9.92 13.74 8.28
C THR A 4 9.72 13.39 9.76
N SER A 5 9.39 12.12 10.03
CA SER A 5 9.24 11.52 11.35
C SER A 5 10.57 11.30 12.09
N ASP A 6 11.71 11.25 11.37
CA ASP A 6 13.03 11.01 11.94
C ASP A 6 13.59 12.32 12.54
N TRP A 7 13.36 12.56 13.82
CA TRP A 7 13.79 13.77 14.50
C TRP A 7 15.08 13.61 15.32
N MET A 8 15.44 12.38 15.72
CA MET A 8 16.68 12.10 16.43
C MET A 8 17.90 12.01 15.48
N GLU A 9 19.07 12.48 15.89
CA GLU A 9 20.29 12.38 15.09
C GLU A 9 20.65 10.93 14.76
N MET A 10 20.47 10.00 15.72
CA MET A 10 20.71 8.56 15.52
C MET A 10 19.79 7.95 14.44
N GLU A 11 18.56 8.43 14.34
CA GLU A 11 17.60 7.99 13.31
C GLU A 11 18.07 8.44 11.92
N LYS A 12 18.54 9.68 11.84
CA LYS A 12 19.08 10.25 10.58
C LYS A 12 20.35 9.55 10.13
N GLU A 13 21.26 9.23 11.06
CA GLU A 13 22.50 8.53 10.75
C GLU A 13 22.28 7.08 10.29
N ARG A 14 21.34 6.39 10.91
CA ARG A 14 21.05 4.98 10.61
C ARG A 14 20.01 4.81 9.50
N GLY A 15 19.22 5.85 9.18
CA GLY A 15 18.12 5.80 8.21
C GLY A 15 16.97 4.92 8.64
N ILE A 16 16.75 4.76 9.96
CA ILE A 16 15.68 3.98 10.57
C ILE A 16 15.06 4.76 11.73
N SER A 17 13.75 4.69 11.88
CA SER A 17 13.03 5.24 13.03
C SER A 17 13.30 4.40 14.27
N LEU A 18 13.66 5.03 15.38
CA LEU A 18 13.95 4.38 16.67
C LEU A 18 12.79 4.52 17.66
N THR A 19 12.03 5.60 17.55
CA THR A 19 10.91 5.93 18.43
C THR A 19 9.64 6.18 17.63
N SER A 20 8.48 5.94 18.25
CA SER A 20 7.22 6.34 17.65
C SER A 20 7.10 7.86 17.60
N SER A 21 6.71 8.40 16.46
CA SER A 21 6.48 9.82 16.28
C SER A 21 5.05 10.10 15.86
N VAL A 22 4.54 11.26 16.24
CA VAL A 22 3.18 11.70 15.90
C VAL A 22 3.26 12.90 14.98
N MET A 23 2.64 12.78 13.82
CA MET A 23 2.43 13.88 12.87
C MET A 23 0.96 14.19 12.79
N GLN A 24 0.61 15.47 12.86
CA GLN A 24 -0.77 15.92 12.75
C GLN A 24 -0.92 16.87 11.57
N PHE A 25 -1.93 16.64 10.75
CA PHE A 25 -2.22 17.54 9.62
C PHE A 25 -3.72 17.54 9.29
N PRO A 26 -4.24 18.64 8.74
CA PRO A 26 -5.60 18.70 8.22
C PRO A 26 -5.67 17.98 6.88
N TYR A 27 -6.73 17.18 6.70
CA TYR A 27 -7.05 16.55 5.42
C TYR A 27 -8.57 16.58 5.22
N LYS A 28 -9.03 17.26 4.16
CA LYS A 28 -10.46 17.57 3.96
C LYS A 28 -11.03 18.21 5.22
N ASP A 29 -12.14 17.70 5.75
CA ASP A 29 -12.82 18.23 6.95
C ASP A 29 -12.37 17.53 8.25
N ARG A 30 -11.22 16.88 8.25
CA ARG A 30 -10.70 16.07 9.37
C ARG A 30 -9.30 16.51 9.77
N ILE A 31 -8.93 16.16 10.98
CA ILE A 31 -7.55 16.20 11.45
C ILE A 31 -7.04 14.76 11.48
N VAL A 32 -5.98 14.50 10.74
CA VAL A 32 -5.30 13.20 10.73
C VAL A 32 -4.15 13.24 11.72
N ASN A 33 -4.14 12.29 12.64
CA ASN A 33 -3.00 12.02 13.52
C ASN A 33 -2.31 10.75 13.02
N LEU A 34 -1.18 10.92 12.38
CA LEU A 34 -0.39 9.81 11.87
C LEU A 34 0.69 9.44 12.90
N LEU A 35 0.60 8.22 13.42
CA LEU A 35 1.58 7.66 14.35
C LEU A 35 2.52 6.76 13.55
N ASP A 36 3.75 7.23 13.36
CA ASP A 36 4.80 6.44 12.70
C ASP A 36 5.48 5.54 13.72
N THR A 37 5.54 4.24 13.42
CA THR A 37 6.09 3.23 14.32
C THR A 37 7.42 2.69 13.81
N PRO A 38 8.40 2.46 14.71
CA PRO A 38 9.68 1.91 14.30
C PRO A 38 9.55 0.53 13.69
N GLY A 39 10.19 0.33 12.53
CA GLY A 39 10.19 -0.92 11.79
C GLY A 39 11.09 -2.02 12.35
N HIS A 40 11.95 -1.76 13.36
CA HIS A 40 12.94 -2.72 13.89
C HIS A 40 12.39 -3.58 15.02
N ALA A 41 12.88 -4.82 15.12
CA ALA A 41 12.42 -5.81 16.10
C ALA A 41 12.59 -5.36 17.57
N ASP A 42 13.60 -4.54 17.85
CA ASP A 42 13.96 -4.10 19.20
C ASP A 42 12.97 -3.06 19.78
N PHE A 43 12.07 -2.50 18.97
CA PHE A 43 11.13 -1.44 19.37
C PHE A 43 9.67 -1.88 19.39
N SER A 44 9.42 -3.17 19.52
CA SER A 44 8.09 -3.75 19.42
C SER A 44 7.10 -3.28 20.51
N GLU A 45 7.57 -2.97 21.73
CA GLU A 45 6.69 -2.54 22.82
C GLU A 45 6.01 -1.19 22.54
N ASP A 46 6.76 -0.22 22.01
CA ASP A 46 6.20 1.09 21.63
C ASP A 46 5.20 0.95 20.48
N THR A 47 5.49 0.06 19.51
CA THR A 47 4.56 -0.23 18.42
C THR A 47 3.26 -0.85 18.95
N TYR A 48 3.34 -1.79 19.90
CA TYR A 48 2.14 -2.37 20.53
C TYR A 48 1.30 -1.33 21.25
N ARG A 49 1.91 -0.45 22.02
CA ARG A 49 1.21 0.66 22.69
C ARG A 49 0.55 1.58 21.69
N THR A 50 1.25 1.94 20.61
CA THR A 50 0.71 2.78 19.53
C THR A 50 -0.52 2.15 18.90
N LEU A 51 -0.46 0.86 18.51
CA LEU A 51 -1.58 0.14 17.91
C LEU A 51 -2.81 0.05 18.82
N THR A 52 -2.63 0.15 20.13
CA THR A 52 -3.78 0.19 21.06
C THR A 52 -4.48 1.54 21.15
N ALA A 53 -3.91 2.59 20.57
CA ALA A 53 -4.38 3.96 20.66
C ALA A 53 -4.94 4.52 19.33
N VAL A 54 -4.95 3.73 18.26
CA VAL A 54 -5.34 4.19 16.92
C VAL A 54 -6.70 3.64 16.50
N ASP A 55 -7.36 4.36 15.59
CA ASP A 55 -8.66 3.97 15.00
C ASP A 55 -8.49 3.00 13.83
N SER A 56 -7.34 3.02 13.16
CA SER A 56 -6.97 2.12 12.07
C SER A 56 -5.46 2.00 11.94
N ALA A 57 -5.00 0.97 11.27
CA ALA A 57 -3.59 0.73 10.99
C ALA A 57 -3.33 0.68 9.47
N LEU A 58 -2.22 1.29 9.04
CA LEU A 58 -1.70 1.13 7.69
C LEU A 58 -0.57 0.09 7.73
N MET A 59 -0.82 -1.07 7.17
CA MET A 59 0.17 -2.12 6.99
C MET A 59 0.93 -1.88 5.69
N VAL A 60 2.24 -1.68 5.80
CA VAL A 60 3.12 -1.46 4.64
C VAL A 60 3.98 -2.70 4.41
N LEU A 61 3.80 -3.34 3.25
CA LEU A 61 4.54 -4.52 2.84
C LEU A 61 5.54 -4.19 1.73
N ASP A 62 6.71 -4.81 1.78
CA ASP A 62 7.69 -4.77 0.70
C ASP A 62 7.29 -5.77 -0.38
N SER A 63 7.15 -5.33 -1.64
CA SER A 63 6.71 -6.17 -2.76
C SER A 63 7.62 -7.39 -3.01
N ALA A 64 8.90 -7.30 -2.63
CA ALA A 64 9.84 -8.41 -2.77
C ALA A 64 9.81 -9.39 -1.59
N LYS A 65 9.50 -8.90 -0.38
CA LYS A 65 9.54 -9.71 0.84
C LYS A 65 8.18 -10.31 1.22
N GLY A 66 7.09 -9.59 0.94
CA GLY A 66 5.75 -9.99 1.36
C GLY A 66 5.54 -9.90 2.86
N VAL A 67 4.87 -10.90 3.44
CA VAL A 67 4.54 -10.96 4.87
C VAL A 67 5.74 -11.44 5.68
N GLU A 68 6.28 -10.58 6.53
CA GLU A 68 7.39 -10.91 7.43
C GLU A 68 6.87 -11.31 8.83
N GLU A 69 7.67 -12.05 9.62
CA GLU A 69 7.30 -12.53 10.97
C GLU A 69 6.76 -11.41 11.88
N ARG A 70 7.35 -10.22 11.75
CA ARG A 70 6.90 -9.06 12.51
C ARG A 70 5.49 -8.61 12.11
N THR A 71 5.16 -8.64 10.83
CA THR A 71 3.81 -8.33 10.34
C THR A 71 2.78 -9.22 11.01
N ILE A 72 3.08 -10.52 11.15
CA ILE A 72 2.21 -11.49 11.80
C ILE A 72 1.96 -11.09 13.25
N LYS A 73 3.03 -10.77 14.00
CA LYS A 73 2.92 -10.37 15.42
C LYS A 73 2.11 -9.08 15.61
N LEU A 74 2.30 -8.08 14.74
CA LEU A 74 1.55 -6.83 14.81
C LEU A 74 0.08 -7.03 14.40
N MET A 75 -0.19 -7.92 13.47
CA MET A 75 -1.54 -8.31 13.08
C MET A 75 -2.31 -8.94 14.24
N GLU A 76 -1.67 -9.77 15.06
CA GLU A 76 -2.27 -10.34 16.26
C GLU A 76 -2.75 -9.26 17.24
N VAL A 77 -1.97 -8.19 17.41
CA VAL A 77 -2.35 -7.05 18.25
C VAL A 77 -3.55 -6.30 17.68
N CYS A 78 -3.57 -6.05 16.36
CA CYS A 78 -4.70 -5.39 15.70
C CYS A 78 -6.00 -6.21 15.88
N ARG A 79 -5.92 -7.54 15.79
CA ARG A 79 -7.07 -8.45 15.98
C ARG A 79 -7.68 -8.41 17.35
N LEU A 80 -6.89 -8.24 18.41
CA LEU A 80 -7.42 -8.15 19.78
C LEU A 80 -8.42 -6.99 19.95
N ARG A 81 -8.47 -6.07 19.01
CA ARG A 81 -9.29 -4.85 19.06
C ARG A 81 -10.17 -4.67 17.81
N ASP A 82 -10.18 -5.65 16.92
CA ASP A 82 -10.83 -5.52 15.59
C ASP A 82 -10.43 -4.23 14.86
N THR A 83 -9.14 -3.86 14.97
CA THR A 83 -8.61 -2.62 14.36
C THR A 83 -8.68 -2.74 12.84
N PRO A 84 -9.36 -1.81 12.14
CA PRO A 84 -9.38 -1.79 10.69
C PRO A 84 -7.97 -1.63 10.10
N ILE A 85 -7.65 -2.39 9.06
CA ILE A 85 -6.32 -2.42 8.45
C ILE A 85 -6.42 -2.06 6.98
N LEU A 86 -5.64 -1.04 6.57
CA LEU A 86 -5.35 -0.78 5.17
C LEU A 86 -4.00 -1.42 4.82
N THR A 87 -3.88 -1.99 3.64
CA THR A 87 -2.62 -2.59 3.16
C THR A 87 -2.05 -1.79 2.00
N PHE A 88 -0.77 -1.43 2.10
CA PHE A 88 -0.03 -0.78 1.03
C PHE A 88 1.17 -1.63 0.63
N ILE A 89 1.15 -2.17 -0.59
CA ILE A 89 2.26 -2.93 -1.16
C ILE A 89 3.22 -1.94 -1.83
N ASN A 90 4.37 -1.77 -1.22
CA ASN A 90 5.35 -0.73 -1.50
C ASN A 90 6.52 -1.25 -2.33
N LYS A 91 7.28 -0.33 -2.91
CA LYS A 91 8.53 -0.55 -3.66
C LYS A 91 8.35 -1.19 -5.03
N LEU A 92 7.23 -0.92 -5.71
CA LEU A 92 7.00 -1.41 -7.07
C LEU A 92 7.97 -0.82 -8.11
N ASP A 93 8.73 0.21 -7.77
CA ASP A 93 9.88 0.72 -8.53
C ASP A 93 11.07 -0.25 -8.56
N ARG A 94 10.97 -1.38 -7.86
CA ARG A 94 11.96 -2.48 -7.82
C ARG A 94 11.31 -3.79 -8.21
N GLU A 95 12.14 -4.76 -8.61
CA GLU A 95 11.66 -6.11 -8.84
C GLU A 95 11.07 -6.70 -7.56
N GLY A 96 9.90 -7.26 -7.67
CA GLY A 96 9.13 -7.84 -6.57
C GLY A 96 8.51 -9.18 -6.99
N ARG A 97 7.63 -9.67 -6.13
CA ARG A 97 6.87 -10.90 -6.35
C ARG A 97 5.59 -10.58 -7.13
N ASP A 98 5.00 -11.61 -7.71
CA ASP A 98 3.71 -11.50 -8.38
C ASP A 98 2.64 -10.91 -7.44
N PRO A 99 1.83 -9.92 -7.89
CA PRO A 99 0.82 -9.29 -7.05
C PRO A 99 -0.27 -10.25 -6.54
N LEU A 100 -0.69 -11.23 -7.35
CA LEU A 100 -1.68 -12.25 -6.92
C LEU A 100 -1.10 -13.17 -5.84
N ASP A 101 0.17 -13.55 -5.96
CA ASP A 101 0.86 -14.32 -4.94
C ASP A 101 0.97 -13.55 -3.63
N LEU A 102 1.22 -12.23 -3.70
CA LEU A 102 1.28 -11.37 -2.51
C LEU A 102 -0.09 -11.26 -1.82
N LEU A 103 -1.18 -11.10 -2.58
CA LEU A 103 -2.53 -11.09 -2.01
C LEU A 103 -2.86 -12.43 -1.34
N SER A 104 -2.58 -13.54 -2.04
CA SER A 104 -2.80 -14.89 -1.51
C SER A 104 -2.00 -15.15 -0.24
N GLU A 105 -0.76 -14.65 -0.15
CA GLU A 105 0.07 -14.75 1.04
C GLU A 105 -0.51 -13.96 2.21
N VAL A 106 -0.96 -12.71 1.97
CA VAL A 106 -1.61 -11.88 2.99
C VAL A 106 -2.85 -12.59 3.54
N GLU A 107 -3.70 -13.11 2.66
CA GLU A 107 -4.92 -13.83 3.04
C GLU A 107 -4.64 -15.09 3.85
N ASN A 108 -3.72 -15.92 3.38
CA ASN A 108 -3.42 -17.21 4.00
C ASN A 108 -2.66 -17.06 5.33
N ILE A 109 -1.67 -16.16 5.39
CA ILE A 109 -0.84 -16.01 6.59
C ILE A 109 -1.52 -15.13 7.63
N LEU A 110 -2.09 -14.02 7.18
CA LEU A 110 -2.73 -13.07 8.10
C LEU A 110 -4.22 -13.35 8.29
N ASN A 111 -4.82 -14.31 7.57
CA ASN A 111 -6.23 -14.68 7.65
C ASN A 111 -7.16 -13.45 7.59
N ILE A 112 -6.93 -12.55 6.65
CA ILE A 112 -7.72 -11.36 6.37
C ILE A 112 -8.00 -11.32 4.88
N ARG A 113 -9.23 -11.04 4.47
CA ARG A 113 -9.59 -10.97 3.05
C ARG A 113 -9.02 -9.72 2.41
N CYS A 114 -8.47 -9.85 1.20
CA CYS A 114 -7.92 -8.74 0.43
C CYS A 114 -8.92 -8.22 -0.60
N ALA A 115 -9.19 -6.91 -0.57
CA ALA A 115 -9.94 -6.22 -1.60
C ALA A 115 -9.00 -5.24 -2.34
N PRO A 116 -8.44 -5.60 -3.50
CA PRO A 116 -7.57 -4.69 -4.24
C PRO A 116 -8.35 -3.47 -4.72
N ILE A 117 -7.85 -2.29 -4.40
CA ILE A 117 -8.39 -1.00 -4.84
C ILE A 117 -7.61 -0.51 -6.05
N THR A 118 -6.29 -0.65 -6.01
CA THR A 118 -5.42 -0.39 -7.14
C THR A 118 -4.70 -1.65 -7.57
N TRP A 119 -4.24 -1.70 -8.82
CA TRP A 119 -3.48 -2.81 -9.39
C TRP A 119 -2.24 -2.29 -10.12
N PRO A 120 -1.06 -2.89 -9.94
CA PRO A 120 0.15 -2.40 -10.57
C PRO A 120 0.20 -2.75 -12.05
N ILE A 121 0.80 -1.87 -12.85
CA ILE A 121 1.09 -2.09 -14.26
C ILE A 121 2.59 -2.26 -14.40
N GLY A 122 3.02 -3.52 -14.43
CA GLY A 122 4.42 -3.89 -14.41
C GLY A 122 5.10 -3.67 -13.07
N MET A 123 6.39 -3.96 -12.99
CA MET A 123 7.24 -3.81 -11.80
C MET A 123 8.68 -3.43 -12.18
N GLY A 124 9.44 -2.95 -11.21
CA GLY A 124 10.85 -2.63 -11.37
C GLY A 124 11.06 -1.57 -12.47
N LYS A 125 11.95 -1.86 -13.39
CA LYS A 125 12.19 -0.99 -14.56
C LYS A 125 11.01 -0.94 -15.52
N GLY A 126 10.15 -1.94 -15.47
CA GLY A 126 8.91 -2.05 -16.24
C GLY A 126 7.70 -1.40 -15.59
N PHE A 127 7.82 -0.81 -14.40
CA PHE A 127 6.71 -0.19 -13.71
C PHE A 127 6.19 1.02 -14.48
N LYS A 128 4.93 0.96 -14.91
CA LYS A 128 4.27 1.96 -15.76
C LYS A 128 3.24 2.79 -15.02
N GLY A 129 2.69 2.28 -13.92
CA GLY A 129 1.63 2.94 -13.19
C GLY A 129 0.78 2.00 -12.37
N ILE A 130 -0.40 2.48 -12.00
CA ILE A 130 -1.44 1.70 -11.33
C ILE A 130 -2.77 1.88 -12.04
N PHE A 131 -3.56 0.82 -12.05
CA PHE A 131 -4.97 0.84 -12.45
C PHE A 131 -5.84 0.90 -11.20
N HIS A 132 -6.80 1.81 -11.12
CA HIS A 132 -7.77 1.90 -10.03
C HIS A 132 -9.04 1.10 -10.40
N LEU A 133 -9.29 -0.02 -9.71
CA LEU A 133 -10.34 -0.98 -10.08
C LEU A 133 -11.75 -0.40 -10.03
N TYR A 134 -12.02 0.52 -9.11
CA TYR A 134 -13.35 1.11 -8.89
C TYR A 134 -13.59 2.38 -9.70
N ASN A 135 -12.54 3.16 -9.98
CA ASN A 135 -12.64 4.39 -10.75
C ASN A 135 -12.45 4.16 -12.25
N ASP A 136 -12.04 2.95 -12.63
CA ASP A 136 -11.73 2.55 -14.00
C ASP A 136 -10.78 3.52 -14.70
N ASN A 137 -9.69 3.86 -14.02
CA ASN A 137 -8.67 4.74 -14.55
C ASN A 137 -7.26 4.24 -14.25
N ILE A 138 -6.32 4.69 -15.06
CA ILE A 138 -4.90 4.42 -14.93
C ILE A 138 -4.19 5.71 -14.58
N ARG A 139 -3.36 5.67 -13.54
CA ARG A 139 -2.39 6.73 -13.25
C ARG A 139 -1.02 6.26 -13.72
N LEU A 140 -0.43 7.01 -14.64
CA LEU A 140 0.90 6.71 -15.16
C LEU A 140 1.99 7.05 -14.14
N PHE A 141 3.01 6.20 -14.06
CA PHE A 141 4.14 6.42 -13.17
C PHE A 141 5.12 7.41 -13.76
N GLU A 142 5.47 8.42 -12.97
CA GLU A 142 6.57 9.35 -13.26
C GLU A 142 7.63 9.23 -12.16
N ALA A 143 8.84 8.82 -12.55
CA ALA A 143 9.95 8.70 -11.61
C ALA A 143 10.31 10.08 -11.04
N HIS A 144 10.43 10.17 -9.71
CA HIS A 144 10.80 11.39 -8.98
C HIS A 144 9.79 12.55 -9.08
N GLY A 145 8.54 12.27 -9.35
CA GLY A 145 7.44 13.23 -9.20
C GLY A 145 7.48 13.89 -7.81
N LYS A 146 7.36 15.23 -7.75
CA LYS A 146 7.34 15.94 -6.47
C LYS A 146 5.97 15.87 -5.82
N ASP A 147 4.93 15.76 -6.61
CA ASP A 147 3.55 15.70 -6.18
C ASP A 147 3.02 14.26 -6.29
N ALA A 148 2.31 13.80 -5.26
CA ALA A 148 1.68 12.48 -5.25
C ALA A 148 0.63 12.32 -6.36
N ASP A 149 0.06 13.42 -6.82
CA ASP A 149 -0.89 13.51 -7.93
C ASP A 149 -0.21 13.70 -9.30
N ALA A 150 1.12 13.75 -9.34
CA ALA A 150 1.84 13.83 -10.61
C ALA A 150 1.64 12.55 -11.41
N GLY A 151 1.48 12.72 -12.71
CA GLY A 151 1.23 11.63 -13.63
C GLY A 151 -0.09 11.82 -14.38
N GLU A 152 -0.06 11.45 -15.65
CA GLU A 152 -1.25 11.48 -16.48
C GLU A 152 -2.26 10.44 -16.00
N VAL A 153 -3.54 10.82 -15.99
CA VAL A 153 -4.66 9.90 -15.71
C VAL A 153 -5.38 9.58 -17.01
N ILE A 154 -5.45 8.29 -17.33
CA ILE A 154 -6.15 7.76 -18.52
C ILE A 154 -7.41 7.03 -18.02
N GLN A 155 -8.56 7.40 -18.59
CA GLN A 155 -9.84 6.81 -18.21
C GLN A 155 -10.17 5.59 -19.08
N GLY A 156 -10.52 4.49 -18.40
CA GLY A 156 -11.00 3.24 -19.02
C GLY A 156 -9.89 2.31 -19.53
N LEU A 157 -10.07 1.00 -19.34
CA LEU A 157 -9.17 -0.04 -19.87
C LEU A 157 -9.22 -0.16 -21.40
N ASP A 158 -10.35 0.22 -22.00
CA ASP A 158 -10.56 0.15 -23.46
C ASP A 158 -10.06 1.41 -24.20
N ASN A 159 -9.40 2.33 -23.48
CA ASN A 159 -8.90 3.54 -24.08
C ASN A 159 -7.78 3.23 -25.08
N PRO A 160 -7.91 3.64 -26.38
CA PRO A 160 -6.92 3.32 -27.42
C PRO A 160 -5.49 3.83 -27.10
N ARG A 161 -5.41 4.84 -26.23
CA ARG A 161 -4.12 5.39 -25.80
C ARG A 161 -3.29 4.37 -25.00
N LEU A 162 -3.93 3.37 -24.37
CA LEU A 162 -3.20 2.32 -23.68
C LEU A 162 -2.44 1.42 -24.66
N ASP A 163 -3.03 1.13 -25.81
CA ASP A 163 -2.38 0.34 -26.84
C ASP A 163 -1.21 1.10 -27.47
N GLU A 164 -1.34 2.43 -27.61
CA GLU A 164 -0.26 3.30 -28.08
C GLU A 164 0.92 3.36 -27.10
N LEU A 165 0.63 3.43 -25.78
CA LEU A 165 1.65 3.57 -24.74
C LEU A 165 2.30 2.25 -24.32
N PHE A 166 1.51 1.18 -24.26
CA PHE A 166 1.93 -0.09 -23.67
C PHE A 166 2.09 -1.24 -24.68
N GLY A 167 1.54 -1.09 -25.90
CA GLY A 167 1.60 -2.16 -26.90
C GLY A 167 0.96 -3.46 -26.40
N SER A 168 1.68 -4.57 -26.47
CA SER A 168 1.17 -5.88 -26.00
C SER A 168 0.83 -5.93 -24.52
N MET A 169 1.49 -5.11 -23.67
CA MET A 169 1.19 -5.04 -22.25
C MET A 169 -0.23 -4.52 -21.97
N ALA A 170 -0.85 -3.79 -22.89
CA ALA A 170 -2.23 -3.32 -22.70
C ALA A 170 -3.22 -4.48 -22.70
N GLU A 171 -3.02 -5.47 -23.54
CA GLU A 171 -3.87 -6.68 -23.58
C GLU A 171 -3.62 -7.56 -22.35
N GLU A 172 -2.35 -7.76 -21.99
CA GLU A 172 -1.97 -8.48 -20.77
C GLU A 172 -2.62 -7.83 -19.53
N LEU A 173 -2.61 -6.48 -19.45
CA LEU A 173 -3.28 -5.75 -18.37
C LEU A 173 -4.79 -6.00 -18.35
N ARG A 174 -5.46 -5.99 -19.51
CA ARG A 174 -6.91 -6.25 -19.59
C ARG A 174 -7.26 -7.64 -19.06
N GLU A 175 -6.52 -8.66 -19.51
CA GLU A 175 -6.70 -10.04 -19.04
C GLU A 175 -6.45 -10.16 -17.53
N GLU A 176 -5.39 -9.54 -17.04
CA GLU A 176 -5.03 -9.56 -15.62
C GLU A 176 -6.08 -8.86 -14.76
N ILE A 177 -6.60 -7.70 -15.18
CA ILE A 177 -7.67 -6.99 -14.45
C ILE A 177 -8.98 -7.78 -14.48
N GLU A 178 -9.32 -8.46 -15.56
CA GLU A 178 -10.48 -9.35 -15.61
C GLU A 178 -10.34 -10.50 -14.60
N LEU A 179 -9.15 -11.12 -14.57
CA LEU A 179 -8.85 -12.16 -13.60
C LEU A 179 -8.96 -11.66 -12.14
N VAL A 180 -8.36 -10.52 -11.85
CA VAL A 180 -8.40 -9.89 -10.51
C VAL A 180 -9.83 -9.56 -10.10
N ARG A 181 -10.62 -8.97 -10.98
CA ARG A 181 -12.05 -8.67 -10.72
C ARG A 181 -12.89 -9.92 -10.46
N GLY A 182 -12.54 -11.05 -11.11
CA GLY A 182 -13.23 -12.32 -10.94
C GLY A 182 -12.78 -13.11 -9.71
N ALA A 183 -11.54 -12.98 -9.29
CA ALA A 183 -10.92 -13.79 -8.24
C ALA A 183 -10.85 -13.09 -6.87
N SER A 184 -10.90 -11.76 -6.83
CA SER A 184 -10.77 -10.99 -5.60
C SER A 184 -12.10 -10.59 -5.00
N ASP A 185 -12.13 -10.45 -3.68
CA ASP A 185 -13.27 -9.88 -2.96
C ASP A 185 -13.48 -8.40 -3.33
N GLN A 186 -14.74 -8.00 -3.43
CA GLN A 186 -15.09 -6.59 -3.53
C GLN A 186 -15.01 -5.93 -2.14
N PHE A 187 -14.54 -4.69 -2.10
CA PHE A 187 -14.46 -3.94 -0.85
C PHE A 187 -15.83 -3.79 -0.19
N ASN A 188 -15.89 -4.16 1.08
CA ASN A 188 -17.04 -3.99 1.94
C ASN A 188 -16.64 -3.21 3.19
N LEU A 189 -17.36 -2.12 3.47
CA LEU A 189 -17.03 -1.22 4.57
C LEU A 189 -17.20 -1.88 5.95
N ASP A 190 -18.25 -2.69 6.14
CA ASP A 190 -18.53 -3.34 7.42
C ASP A 190 -17.46 -4.40 7.73
N ASP A 191 -17.05 -5.16 6.72
CA ASP A 191 -15.97 -6.14 6.84
C ASP A 191 -14.61 -5.46 7.11
N PHE A 192 -14.36 -4.30 6.51
CA PHE A 192 -13.17 -3.48 6.81
C PHE A 192 -13.21 -2.96 8.24
N LEU A 193 -14.31 -2.37 8.67
CA LEU A 193 -14.45 -1.81 10.02
C LEU A 193 -14.39 -2.89 11.12
N SER A 194 -14.75 -4.12 10.82
CA SER A 194 -14.64 -5.26 11.72
C SER A 194 -13.28 -5.99 11.67
N GLY A 195 -12.32 -5.48 10.88
CA GLY A 195 -10.99 -6.08 10.74
C GLY A 195 -10.94 -7.40 9.97
N GLN A 196 -12.00 -7.75 9.23
CA GLN A 196 -12.08 -8.98 8.45
C GLN A 196 -11.61 -8.84 7.00
N MET A 197 -11.53 -7.60 6.51
CA MET A 197 -11.13 -7.26 5.16
C MET A 197 -10.14 -6.11 5.18
N THR A 198 -9.18 -6.14 4.26
CA THR A 198 -8.24 -5.04 4.02
C THR A 198 -8.34 -4.54 2.59
N PRO A 199 -8.57 -3.24 2.36
CA PRO A 199 -8.35 -2.65 1.04
C PRO A 199 -6.86 -2.63 0.75
N VAL A 200 -6.47 -3.06 -0.46
CA VAL A 200 -5.07 -3.17 -0.86
C VAL A 200 -4.74 -2.15 -1.94
N PHE A 201 -3.68 -1.41 -1.68
CA PHE A 201 -3.13 -0.40 -2.58
C PHE A 201 -1.70 -0.77 -2.97
N PHE A 202 -1.29 -0.39 -4.17
CA PHE A 202 0.03 -0.64 -4.71
C PHE A 202 0.72 0.67 -5.06
N GLY A 203 2.04 0.75 -4.82
CA GLY A 203 2.77 1.97 -5.16
C GLY A 203 4.26 1.95 -4.82
N SER A 204 4.84 3.14 -4.82
CA SER A 204 6.24 3.40 -4.46
C SER A 204 6.33 4.66 -3.61
N ALA A 205 6.44 4.50 -2.30
CA ALA A 205 6.55 5.61 -1.37
C ALA A 205 7.81 6.47 -1.61
N MET A 206 8.90 5.86 -2.08
CA MET A 206 10.13 6.58 -2.45
C MET A 206 9.89 7.61 -3.55
N ASN A 207 9.00 7.29 -4.49
CA ASN A 207 8.62 8.13 -5.60
C ASN A 207 7.34 8.93 -5.34
N ASN A 208 6.78 8.82 -4.14
CA ASN A 208 5.50 9.46 -3.77
C ASN A 208 4.36 9.08 -4.73
N PHE A 209 4.30 7.80 -5.13
CA PHE A 209 3.36 7.30 -6.14
C PHE A 209 2.41 6.24 -5.56
N GLY A 210 1.12 6.33 -5.89
CA GLY A 210 0.07 5.46 -5.37
C GLY A 210 -0.34 5.79 -3.92
N VAL A 211 0.05 6.97 -3.42
CA VAL A 211 -0.26 7.43 -2.05
C VAL A 211 -1.55 8.23 -2.00
N THR A 212 -1.96 8.81 -3.12
CA THR A 212 -3.18 9.63 -3.22
C THR A 212 -4.45 8.77 -3.22
N GLU A 213 -4.39 7.58 -3.78
CA GLU A 213 -5.49 6.64 -3.86
C GLU A 213 -5.90 6.11 -2.50
#